data_113c7ef5980564f363c289c7e61bc749
#
_entry.id   113c7ef5980564f363c289c7e61bc749
#
_cell.length_a   1.000
_cell.length_b   1.000
_cell.length_c   1.000
_cell.angle_alpha   90.00
_cell.angle_beta   90.00
_cell.angle_gamma   90.00
#
_symmetry.space_group_name_H-M   'P 1'
#
loop_
_entity.id
_entity.type
_entity.pdbx_description
1 polymer ?
#
loop_
_entity_poly.entity_id
_entity_poly.type
_entity_poly.pdbx_seq_one_letter_code
_entity_poly.pdbx_strand_id
1 'polypeptide(L)'
;MPGFKNDFKLRDQIWDAAGSVMDNIAEGFDDGSAREFIRFLGYSQRSSSEVQSQLYRAIDCGYIDQSQFDNVYEIASECRKQIKGFRKYLREYDSD
;
A
#
# COMPACT_ATOMS: atom_id res chain seq x y z
N MET A 1 -10.62 -11.26 -12.50
CA MET A 1 -10.02 -12.35 -11.67
C MET A 1 -11.15 -13.23 -11.13
N PRO A 2 -11.47 -14.31 -11.85
CA PRO A 2 -12.70 -15.08 -11.54
C PRO A 2 -12.73 -15.65 -10.12
N GLY A 3 -11.60 -16.11 -9.59
CA GLY A 3 -11.54 -16.74 -8.27
C GLY A 3 -11.78 -15.78 -7.11
N PHE A 4 -11.44 -14.51 -7.27
CA PHE A 4 -11.66 -13.51 -6.23
C PHE A 4 -13.12 -13.30 -5.89
N LYS A 5 -14.01 -13.50 -6.83
CA LYS A 5 -15.45 -13.33 -6.59
C LYS A 5 -15.98 -14.30 -5.54
N ASN A 6 -15.29 -15.44 -5.37
CA ASN A 6 -15.70 -16.49 -4.44
C ASN A 6 -14.92 -16.46 -3.13
N ASP A 7 -13.80 -15.75 -3.08
CA ASP A 7 -13.02 -15.59 -1.85
C ASP A 7 -13.17 -14.15 -1.34
N PHE A 8 -14.31 -13.88 -0.72
CA PHE A 8 -14.64 -12.56 -0.23
C PHE A 8 -13.67 -12.07 0.84
N LYS A 9 -13.15 -12.98 1.67
CA LYS A 9 -12.24 -12.60 2.75
C LYS A 9 -10.92 -12.06 2.20
N LEU A 10 -10.30 -12.78 1.27
CA LEU A 10 -9.04 -12.35 0.67
C LEU A 10 -9.24 -11.08 -0.16
N ARG A 11 -10.31 -11.03 -0.94
CA ARG A 11 -10.65 -9.85 -1.73
C ARG A 11 -10.80 -8.61 -0.84
N ASP A 12 -11.55 -8.75 0.26
CA ASP A 12 -11.80 -7.64 1.16
C ASP A 12 -10.53 -7.19 1.87
N GLN A 13 -9.66 -8.12 2.26
CA GLN A 13 -8.38 -7.79 2.87
C GLN A 13 -7.49 -6.97 1.93
N ILE A 14 -7.41 -7.37 0.65
CA ILE A 14 -6.63 -6.63 -0.34
C ILE A 14 -7.24 -5.26 -0.57
N TRP A 15 -8.55 -5.19 -0.69
CA TRP A 15 -9.28 -3.94 -0.89
C TRP A 15 -9.06 -2.98 0.28
N ASP A 16 -9.20 -3.48 1.50
CA ASP A 16 -9.00 -2.67 2.71
C ASP A 16 -7.56 -2.17 2.81
N ALA A 17 -6.58 -3.04 2.53
CA ALA A 17 -5.17 -2.65 2.57
C ALA A 17 -4.86 -1.60 1.51
N ALA A 18 -5.38 -1.76 0.30
CA ALA A 18 -5.20 -0.78 -0.77
C ALA A 18 -5.84 0.57 -0.43
N GLY A 19 -7.06 0.53 0.12
CA GLY A 19 -7.75 1.74 0.58
C GLY A 19 -7.00 2.45 1.69
N SER A 20 -6.41 1.68 2.61
CA SER A 20 -5.63 2.22 3.72
C SER A 20 -4.42 3.03 3.26
N VAL A 21 -3.79 2.66 2.13
CA VAL A 21 -2.68 3.44 1.57
C VAL A 21 -3.13 4.89 1.31
N MET A 22 -4.24 5.04 0.60
CA MET A 22 -4.77 6.36 0.23
C MET A 22 -5.31 7.12 1.44
N ASP A 23 -6.03 6.42 2.32
CA ASP A 23 -6.64 7.03 3.50
C ASP A 23 -5.57 7.62 4.43
N ASN A 24 -4.45 6.91 4.62
CA ASN A 24 -3.38 7.39 5.48
C ASN A 24 -2.63 8.57 4.85
N ILE A 25 -2.47 8.59 3.54
CA ILE A 25 -1.87 9.75 2.86
C ILE A 25 -2.75 10.97 3.05
N ALA A 26 -4.05 10.85 2.83
CA ALA A 26 -4.99 11.94 2.99
C ALA A 26 -5.04 12.44 4.43
N GLU A 27 -5.10 11.53 5.40
CA GLU A 27 -5.15 11.86 6.82
C GLU A 27 -3.90 12.63 7.24
N GLY A 28 -2.72 12.16 6.81
CA GLY A 28 -1.46 12.83 7.15
C GLY A 28 -1.34 14.20 6.53
N PHE A 29 -1.82 14.36 5.30
CA PHE A 29 -1.82 15.65 4.64
C PHE A 29 -2.74 16.66 5.35
N ASP A 30 -3.93 16.21 5.76
CA ASP A 30 -4.93 17.06 6.40
C ASP A 30 -4.52 17.51 7.81
N ASP A 31 -3.68 16.75 8.49
CA ASP A 31 -3.21 17.08 9.83
C ASP A 31 -2.35 18.36 9.87
N GLY A 32 -1.70 18.68 8.78
CA GLY A 32 -0.96 19.95 8.61
C GLY A 32 0.44 19.99 9.21
N SER A 33 0.89 18.95 9.95
CA SER A 33 2.26 18.90 10.47
C SER A 33 3.09 17.88 9.69
N ALA A 34 4.37 18.23 9.45
CA ALA A 34 5.29 17.31 8.78
C ALA A 34 5.49 16.03 9.60
N ARG A 35 5.56 16.16 10.92
CA ARG A 35 5.76 15.02 11.83
C ARG A 35 4.63 14.00 11.70
N GLU A 36 3.38 14.46 11.72
CA GLU A 36 2.22 13.59 11.58
C GLU A 36 2.12 13.02 10.18
N PHE A 37 2.46 13.80 9.16
CA PHE A 37 2.47 13.31 7.79
C PHE A 37 3.47 12.15 7.63
N ILE A 38 4.68 12.29 8.19
CA ILE A 38 5.68 11.22 8.19
C ILE A 38 5.11 9.95 8.83
N ARG A 39 4.40 10.11 9.94
CA ARG A 39 3.78 8.97 10.65
C ARG A 39 2.74 8.25 9.78
N PHE A 40 1.82 9.02 9.19
CA PHE A 40 0.77 8.45 8.34
C PHE A 40 1.32 7.84 7.05
N LEU A 41 2.36 8.43 6.48
CA LEU A 41 3.05 7.84 5.33
C LEU A 41 3.70 6.49 5.69
N GLY A 42 4.17 6.35 6.93
CA GLY A 42 4.67 5.07 7.43
C GLY A 42 3.59 4.00 7.47
N TYR A 43 2.38 4.36 7.86
CA TYR A 43 1.23 3.45 7.82
C TYR A 43 0.89 3.06 6.39
N SER A 44 0.97 4.00 5.44
CA SER A 44 0.75 3.73 4.02
C SER A 44 1.79 2.76 3.45
N GLN A 45 3.06 2.89 3.86
CA GLN A 45 4.10 1.93 3.48
C GLN A 45 3.76 0.52 3.96
N ARG A 46 3.31 0.41 5.20
CA ARG A 46 2.91 -0.88 5.78
C ARG A 46 1.74 -1.48 5.02
N SER A 47 0.74 -0.67 4.71
CA SER A 47 -0.44 -1.13 3.96
C SER A 47 -0.05 -1.60 2.55
N SER A 48 0.89 -0.92 1.89
CA SER A 48 1.41 -1.35 0.59
C SER A 48 2.11 -2.72 0.69
N SER A 49 2.84 -2.95 1.78
CA SER A 49 3.47 -4.25 2.04
C SER A 49 2.43 -5.35 2.26
N GLU A 50 1.32 -5.02 2.93
CA GLU A 50 0.22 -5.97 3.14
C GLU A 50 -0.42 -6.36 1.81
N VAL A 51 -0.61 -5.41 0.89
CA VAL A 51 -1.11 -5.71 -0.46
C VAL A 51 -0.18 -6.72 -1.13
N GLN A 52 1.14 -6.49 -1.08
CA GLN A 52 2.10 -7.40 -1.69
C GLN A 52 2.06 -8.79 -1.07
N SER A 53 1.95 -8.87 0.25
CA SER A 53 1.83 -10.15 0.96
C SER A 53 0.59 -10.92 0.51
N GLN A 54 -0.52 -10.23 0.34
CA GLN A 54 -1.78 -10.86 -0.03
C GLN A 54 -1.84 -11.26 -1.49
N LEU A 55 -1.05 -10.60 -2.35
CA LEU A 55 -0.92 -11.01 -3.75
C LEU A 55 -0.30 -12.40 -3.88
N TYR A 56 0.65 -12.75 -3.01
CA TYR A 56 1.20 -14.11 -2.99
C TYR A 56 0.11 -15.14 -2.71
N ARG A 57 -0.79 -14.85 -1.80
CA ARG A 57 -1.92 -15.72 -1.51
C ARG A 57 -2.85 -15.85 -2.70
N ALA A 58 -3.08 -14.74 -3.39
CA ALA A 58 -3.96 -14.73 -4.56
C ALA A 58 -3.40 -15.57 -5.70
N ILE A 59 -2.09 -15.48 -5.98
CA ILE A 59 -1.49 -16.28 -7.05
C ILE A 59 -1.41 -17.75 -6.63
N ASP A 60 -1.11 -18.05 -5.37
CA ASP A 60 -1.08 -19.41 -4.87
C ASP A 60 -2.45 -20.10 -4.96
N CYS A 61 -3.51 -19.33 -4.76
CA CYS A 61 -4.88 -19.84 -4.90
C CYS A 61 -5.36 -19.91 -6.36
N GLY A 62 -4.56 -19.43 -7.30
CA GLY A 62 -4.93 -19.42 -8.72
C GLY A 62 -5.95 -18.36 -9.10
N TYR A 63 -6.16 -17.34 -8.25
CA TYR A 63 -7.12 -16.27 -8.51
C TYR A 63 -6.60 -15.25 -9.52
N ILE A 64 -5.29 -15.13 -9.62
CA ILE A 64 -4.62 -14.25 -10.58
C ILE A 64 -3.49 -15.05 -11.26
N ASP A 65 -3.12 -14.61 -12.46
CA ASP A 65 -2.00 -15.21 -13.18
C ASP A 65 -0.70 -14.45 -12.88
N GLN A 66 0.40 -14.97 -13.38
CA GLN A 66 1.73 -14.37 -13.12
C GLN A 66 1.83 -12.94 -13.64
N SER A 67 1.24 -12.67 -14.80
CA SER A 67 1.26 -11.32 -15.39
C SER A 67 0.51 -10.33 -14.50
N GLN A 68 -0.66 -10.70 -14.02
CA GLN A 68 -1.45 -9.87 -13.12
C GLN A 68 -0.71 -9.64 -11.80
N PHE A 69 -0.11 -10.69 -11.25
CA PHE A 69 0.70 -10.59 -10.03
C PHE A 69 1.85 -9.60 -10.23
N ASP A 70 2.62 -9.77 -11.30
CA ASP A 70 3.80 -8.93 -11.56
C ASP A 70 3.42 -7.46 -11.71
N ASN A 71 2.34 -7.17 -12.43
CA ASN A 71 1.89 -5.81 -12.65
C ASN A 71 1.49 -5.11 -11.34
N VAL A 72 0.67 -5.76 -10.53
CA VAL A 72 0.20 -5.16 -9.28
C VAL A 72 1.31 -5.09 -8.25
N TYR A 73 2.14 -6.13 -8.17
CA TYR A 73 3.27 -6.16 -7.25
C TYR A 73 4.25 -5.03 -7.54
N GLU A 74 4.55 -4.79 -8.82
CA GLU A 74 5.44 -3.72 -9.22
C GLU A 74 4.88 -2.33 -8.89
N ILE A 75 3.58 -2.12 -9.12
CA ILE A 75 2.91 -0.87 -8.74
C ILE A 75 3.04 -0.63 -7.24
N ALA A 76 2.81 -1.67 -6.42
CA ALA A 76 2.93 -1.57 -4.97
C ALA A 76 4.37 -1.27 -4.54
N SER A 77 5.36 -1.89 -5.19
CA SER A 77 6.78 -1.64 -4.92
C SER A 77 7.14 -0.18 -5.23
N GLU A 78 6.68 0.32 -6.37
CA GLU A 78 6.94 1.70 -6.78
C GLU A 78 6.30 2.69 -5.81
N CYS A 79 5.08 2.41 -5.40
CA CYS A 79 4.36 3.21 -4.40
C CYS A 79 5.15 3.27 -3.08
N ARG A 80 5.65 2.13 -2.61
CA ARG A 80 6.44 2.06 -1.37
C ARG A 80 7.72 2.87 -1.47
N LYS A 81 8.41 2.82 -2.61
CA LYS A 81 9.64 3.60 -2.85
C LYS A 81 9.36 5.09 -2.80
N GLN A 82 8.28 5.53 -3.46
CA GLN A 82 7.92 6.94 -3.49
C GLN A 82 7.54 7.44 -2.11
N ILE A 83 6.77 6.65 -1.35
CA ILE A 83 6.41 7.00 0.03
C ILE A 83 7.67 7.09 0.90
N LYS A 84 8.57 6.12 0.77
CA LYS A 84 9.83 6.11 1.53
C LYS A 84 10.67 7.35 1.23
N GLY A 85 10.80 7.71 -0.04
CA GLY A 85 11.54 8.90 -0.47
C GLY A 85 10.90 10.18 0.06
N PHE A 86 9.57 10.26 0.02
CA PHE A 86 8.87 11.43 0.52
C PHE A 86 8.98 11.56 2.03
N ARG A 87 8.92 10.45 2.77
CA ARG A 87 9.16 10.47 4.23
C ARG A 87 10.55 10.98 4.57
N LYS A 88 11.55 10.54 3.81
CA LYS A 88 12.93 11.00 3.98
C LYS A 88 13.04 12.50 3.73
N TYR A 89 12.45 12.96 2.64
CA TYR A 89 12.41 14.39 2.31
C TYR A 89 11.78 15.20 3.44
N LEU A 90 10.63 14.75 3.97
CA LEU A 90 9.94 15.47 5.05
C LEU A 90 10.76 15.50 6.34
N ARG A 91 11.49 14.42 6.66
CA ARG A 91 12.37 14.40 7.84
C ARG A 91 13.49 15.43 7.72
N GLU A 92 14.11 15.50 6.55
CA GLU A 92 15.18 16.45 6.29
C GLU A 92 14.67 17.90 6.33
N TYR A 93 13.50 18.12 5.77
CA TYR A 93 12.85 19.43 5.79
C TYR A 93 12.48 19.86 7.21
N ASP A 94 11.94 18.95 8.01
CA ASP A 94 11.46 19.25 9.36
C ASP A 94 12.60 19.43 10.37
N SER A 95 13.78 18.89 10.08
CA SER A 95 14.94 19.02 10.98
C SER A 95 15.63 20.38 10.90
N ASP A 96 15.27 21.20 9.93
CA ASP A 96 15.79 22.56 9.80
C ASP A 96 15.01 23.53 10.69
#